data_e1fa18c4be0127c57802306d4e4149ce
#
_entry.id   e1fa18c4be0127c57802306d4e4149ce
#
_cell.length_a   1.000
_cell.length_b   1.000
_cell.length_c   1.000
_cell.angle_alpha   90.00
_cell.angle_beta   90.00
_cell.angle_gamma   90.00
#
_symmetry.space_group_name_H-M   'P 1'
#
loop_
_entity.id
_entity.type
_entity.pdbx_description
1 polymer ?
#
loop_
_entity_poly.entity_id
_entity_poly.type
_entity_poly.pdbx_seq_one_letter_code
_entity_poly.pdbx_strand_id
1 'polypeptide(L)'
;FVPEGAGVRVAPFSMPLRPTALSRAVSPHPFVPDDAALRRKRAELLLSIQAHGLRKRLLHTGSRAALLPVTDDLDSVLALLVCARTMDLLGRARHDVLAVTQPGGDRARVLRLCKALGVSVRPNADRAGLARTHAALPLAAPDFTALLLGEAVCAPEAYGVNAAVPRTLVRWLIAAEAERAEEPLRAELRAALSAPDADCAGISCALTDFCFYHLVRCGAHPRRILRLARAAFGDAAADADILRAMAALTRCLFRRPAALPDHVALGSSAQALHWPPDAAGSLWGEEIDALRRELT
;
A
#
# COMPACT_ATOMS: atom_id res chain seq x y z
N PHE A 1 9.08 5.08 38.88
CA PHE A 1 9.96 4.84 40.01
C PHE A 1 10.59 6.16 40.43
N VAL A 2 10.20 6.71 41.57
CA VAL A 2 10.84 7.90 42.16
C VAL A 2 11.73 7.39 43.30
N PRO A 3 13.06 7.60 43.27
CA PRO A 3 13.95 7.16 44.34
C PRO A 3 13.55 7.82 45.66
N GLU A 4 13.47 7.05 46.74
CA GLU A 4 13.31 7.59 48.07
C GLU A 4 14.44 8.59 48.38
N GLY A 5 14.10 9.82 48.74
CA GLY A 5 15.07 10.88 49.07
C GLY A 5 15.29 11.91 47.93
N ALA A 6 14.75 11.72 46.71
CA ALA A 6 14.73 12.80 45.74
C ALA A 6 13.70 13.84 46.18
N GLY A 7 14.12 15.06 46.42
CA GLY A 7 13.24 16.20 46.77
C GLY A 7 12.33 16.57 45.62
N VAL A 8 11.35 15.71 45.31
CA VAL A 8 10.37 15.94 44.26
C VAL A 8 9.37 16.99 44.75
N ARG A 9 9.34 18.12 44.08
CA ARG A 9 8.30 19.15 44.30
C ARG A 9 7.07 18.78 43.48
N VAL A 10 5.97 18.43 44.14
CA VAL A 10 4.69 18.25 43.51
C VAL A 10 4.00 19.60 43.37
N ALA A 11 3.79 20.06 42.14
CA ALA A 11 3.01 21.26 41.83
C ALA A 11 1.63 20.82 41.33
N PRO A 12 0.56 20.79 42.17
CA PRO A 12 -0.77 20.46 41.75
C PRO A 12 -1.29 21.57 40.81
N PHE A 13 -1.87 21.19 39.67
CA PHE A 13 -2.56 22.14 38.80
C PHE A 13 -3.92 21.55 38.40
N SER A 14 -4.87 22.41 38.11
CA SER A 14 -6.18 22.05 37.57
C SER A 14 -6.34 22.70 36.22
N MET A 15 -6.71 21.88 35.23
CA MET A 15 -6.96 22.37 33.88
C MET A 15 -8.38 21.97 33.46
N PRO A 16 -9.28 22.94 33.20
CA PRO A 16 -10.61 22.62 32.73
C PRO A 16 -10.54 22.03 31.33
N LEU A 17 -11.19 20.86 31.14
CA LEU A 17 -11.33 20.25 29.82
C LEU A 17 -12.29 21.12 28.99
N ARG A 18 -11.80 21.74 27.94
CA ARG A 18 -12.60 22.52 26.98
C ARG A 18 -12.60 21.84 25.62
N PRO A 19 -13.74 21.78 24.90
CA PRO A 19 -13.72 21.40 23.50
C PRO A 19 -12.75 22.32 22.73
N THR A 20 -11.75 21.72 22.09
CA THR A 20 -10.74 22.47 21.34
C THR A 20 -10.76 22.03 19.89
N ALA A 21 -10.91 22.98 18.97
CA ALA A 21 -10.75 22.74 17.56
C ALA A 21 -9.26 22.52 17.24
N LEU A 22 -8.97 21.59 16.33
CA LEU A 22 -7.62 21.38 15.85
C LEU A 22 -7.19 22.56 15.00
N SER A 23 -6.12 23.25 15.40
CA SER A 23 -5.57 24.39 14.65
C SER A 23 -4.75 24.01 13.44
N ARG A 24 -4.23 22.76 13.41
CA ARG A 24 -3.48 22.26 12.26
C ARG A 24 -4.37 21.47 11.30
N ALA A 25 -4.09 21.58 10.00
CA ALA A 25 -4.70 20.72 9.01
C ALA A 25 -4.26 19.26 9.21
N VAL A 26 -5.19 18.33 8.98
CA VAL A 26 -4.94 16.90 8.98
C VAL A 26 -5.11 16.39 7.56
N SER A 27 -4.03 15.89 6.96
CA SER A 27 -4.10 15.36 5.58
C SER A 27 -4.90 14.06 5.54
N PRO A 28 -5.86 13.89 4.61
CA PRO A 28 -6.57 12.63 4.39
C PRO A 28 -5.67 11.55 3.78
N HIS A 29 -4.52 11.93 3.24
CA HIS A 29 -3.56 11.03 2.58
C HIS A 29 -2.20 11.05 3.29
N PRO A 30 -2.07 10.44 4.49
CA PRO A 30 -0.88 10.60 5.32
C PRO A 30 0.40 10.00 4.73
N PHE A 31 0.28 9.10 3.74
CA PHE A 31 1.42 8.53 3.03
C PHE A 31 1.93 9.43 1.89
N VAL A 32 1.15 10.43 1.47
CA VAL A 32 1.44 11.32 0.34
C VAL A 32 1.79 12.71 0.87
N PRO A 33 2.97 13.27 0.56
CA PRO A 33 3.31 14.62 0.99
C PRO A 33 2.40 15.69 0.38
N ASP A 34 2.01 16.69 1.16
CA ASP A 34 1.17 17.82 0.69
C ASP A 34 1.96 18.75 -0.24
N ASP A 35 3.26 18.94 0.01
CA ASP A 35 4.15 19.75 -0.84
C ASP A 35 4.44 19.07 -2.18
N ALA A 36 4.20 19.77 -3.30
CA ALA A 36 4.33 19.20 -4.64
C ALA A 36 5.77 18.87 -5.05
N ALA A 37 6.77 19.65 -4.59
CA ALA A 37 8.18 19.39 -4.92
C ALA A 37 8.70 18.18 -4.13
N LEU A 38 8.37 18.11 -2.85
CA LEU A 38 8.67 16.97 -1.99
C LEU A 38 7.97 15.70 -2.52
N ARG A 39 6.75 15.84 -2.99
CA ARG A 39 5.95 14.77 -3.58
C ARG A 39 6.64 14.12 -4.78
N ARG A 40 7.07 14.92 -5.76
CA ARG A 40 7.80 14.41 -6.94
C ARG A 40 9.11 13.70 -6.55
N LYS A 41 9.89 14.33 -5.65
CA LYS A 41 11.16 13.77 -5.18
C LYS A 41 10.95 12.43 -4.45
N ARG A 42 9.91 12.33 -3.64
CA ARG A 42 9.58 11.11 -2.90
C ARG A 42 9.06 10.00 -3.81
N ALA A 43 8.28 10.32 -4.85
CA ALA A 43 7.85 9.35 -5.84
C ALA A 43 9.01 8.68 -6.54
N GLU A 44 9.98 9.48 -7.01
CA GLU A 44 11.18 8.95 -7.67
C GLU A 44 12.00 8.06 -6.73
N LEU A 45 12.15 8.48 -5.47
CA LEU A 45 12.85 7.68 -4.47
C LEU A 45 12.16 6.32 -4.23
N LEU A 46 10.84 6.31 -4.07
CA LEU A 46 10.09 5.08 -3.81
C LEU A 46 10.14 4.11 -5.00
N LEU A 47 9.93 4.60 -6.22
CA LEU A 47 10.07 3.79 -7.44
C LEU A 47 11.49 3.25 -7.61
N SER A 48 12.49 4.06 -7.27
CA SER A 48 13.91 3.64 -7.29
C SER A 48 14.16 2.53 -6.26
N ILE A 49 13.66 2.65 -5.03
CA ILE A 49 13.80 1.62 -3.99
C ILE A 49 13.16 0.31 -4.45
N GLN A 50 11.93 0.35 -4.98
CA GLN A 50 11.26 -0.85 -5.50
C GLN A 50 12.07 -1.51 -6.63
N ALA A 51 12.54 -0.73 -7.61
CA ALA A 51 13.31 -1.25 -8.73
C ALA A 51 14.65 -1.86 -8.28
N HIS A 52 15.37 -1.21 -7.35
CA HIS A 52 16.61 -1.75 -6.81
C HIS A 52 16.39 -3.01 -5.94
N GLY A 53 15.28 -3.08 -5.21
CA GLY A 53 14.89 -4.26 -4.46
C GLY A 53 14.65 -5.46 -5.38
N LEU A 54 13.85 -5.27 -6.43
CA LEU A 54 13.61 -6.31 -7.43
C LEU A 54 14.89 -6.69 -8.20
N ARG A 55 15.72 -5.69 -8.56
CA ARG A 55 17.03 -5.92 -9.17
C ARG A 55 17.91 -6.84 -8.30
N LYS A 56 18.00 -6.54 -7.01
CA LYS A 56 18.77 -7.35 -6.06
C LYS A 56 18.23 -8.78 -5.99
N ARG A 57 16.91 -8.94 -5.97
CA ARG A 57 16.27 -10.28 -5.93
C ARG A 57 16.56 -11.09 -7.18
N LEU A 58 16.42 -10.49 -8.38
CA LEU A 58 16.75 -11.14 -9.66
C LEU A 58 18.20 -11.60 -9.73
N LEU A 59 19.14 -10.77 -9.27
CA LEU A 59 20.56 -11.12 -9.22
C LEU A 59 20.85 -12.22 -8.21
N HIS A 60 20.23 -12.17 -7.03
CA HIS A 60 20.42 -13.17 -5.98
C HIS A 60 19.90 -14.56 -6.37
N THR A 61 18.74 -14.62 -7.02
CA THR A 61 18.14 -15.88 -7.49
C THR A 61 18.74 -16.38 -8.81
N GLY A 62 19.58 -15.59 -9.46
CA GLY A 62 20.11 -15.91 -10.79
C GLY A 62 19.04 -15.89 -11.90
N SER A 63 17.86 -15.31 -11.62
CA SER A 63 16.74 -15.28 -12.57
C SER A 63 17.06 -14.39 -13.77
N ARG A 64 16.72 -14.88 -14.97
CA ARG A 64 16.95 -14.18 -16.23
C ARG A 64 15.80 -13.30 -16.64
N ALA A 65 14.58 -13.68 -16.27
CA ALA A 65 13.34 -12.99 -16.58
C ALA A 65 12.52 -12.75 -15.32
N ALA A 66 11.50 -11.89 -15.43
CA ALA A 66 10.50 -11.64 -14.41
C ALA A 66 9.12 -12.08 -14.93
N LEU A 67 8.38 -12.86 -14.17
CA LEU A 67 7.06 -13.37 -14.54
C LEU A 67 5.99 -12.70 -13.69
N LEU A 68 5.17 -11.85 -14.30
CA LEU A 68 4.14 -11.08 -13.61
C LEU A 68 2.74 -11.41 -14.12
N PRO A 69 1.84 -11.94 -13.27
CA PRO A 69 0.42 -11.98 -13.58
C PRO A 69 -0.12 -10.54 -13.61
N VAL A 70 -0.86 -10.19 -14.66
CA VAL A 70 -1.35 -8.81 -14.87
C VAL A 70 -2.85 -8.79 -15.14
N THR A 71 -3.50 -7.81 -14.54
CA THR A 71 -4.89 -7.39 -14.74
C THR A 71 -4.92 -5.91 -15.10
N ASP A 72 -6.09 -5.34 -15.26
CA ASP A 72 -6.24 -3.92 -15.59
C ASP A 72 -6.28 -2.99 -14.35
N ASP A 73 -5.92 -3.51 -13.18
CA ASP A 73 -5.84 -2.77 -11.93
C ASP A 73 -4.57 -1.91 -11.82
N LEU A 74 -4.58 -0.97 -10.88
CA LEU A 74 -3.45 -0.07 -10.63
C LEU A 74 -2.23 -0.82 -10.06
N ASP A 75 -2.43 -1.91 -9.34
CA ASP A 75 -1.35 -2.72 -8.79
C ASP A 75 -0.51 -3.34 -9.89
N SER A 76 -1.17 -3.90 -10.90
CA SER A 76 -0.51 -4.44 -12.09
C SER A 76 0.21 -3.35 -12.89
N VAL A 77 -0.39 -2.16 -13.01
CA VAL A 77 0.23 -1.01 -13.68
C VAL A 77 1.52 -0.60 -12.96
N LEU A 78 1.48 -0.41 -11.64
CA LEU A 78 2.67 -0.05 -10.86
C LEU A 78 3.75 -1.13 -10.93
N ALA A 79 3.36 -2.40 -10.80
CA ALA A 79 4.30 -3.52 -10.88
C ALA A 79 4.99 -3.60 -12.25
N LEU A 80 4.27 -3.35 -13.35
CA LEU A 80 4.85 -3.27 -14.70
C LEU A 80 5.86 -2.12 -14.83
N LEU A 81 5.55 -0.93 -14.28
CA LEU A 81 6.47 0.21 -14.27
C LEU A 81 7.76 -0.11 -13.52
N VAL A 82 7.64 -0.73 -12.33
CA VAL A 82 8.80 -1.16 -11.53
C VAL A 82 9.62 -2.21 -12.27
N CYS A 83 8.97 -3.19 -12.90
CA CYS A 83 9.66 -4.21 -13.69
C CYS A 83 10.42 -3.61 -14.87
N ALA A 84 9.83 -2.70 -15.64
CA ALA A 84 10.49 -2.03 -16.75
C ALA A 84 11.73 -1.25 -16.28
N ARG A 85 11.60 -0.44 -15.22
CA ARG A 85 12.73 0.26 -14.59
C ARG A 85 13.84 -0.69 -14.10
N THR A 86 13.42 -1.84 -13.56
CA THR A 86 14.38 -2.86 -13.09
C THR A 86 15.20 -3.44 -14.22
N MET A 87 14.57 -3.73 -15.37
CA MET A 87 15.30 -4.22 -16.55
C MET A 87 16.26 -3.18 -17.09
N ASP A 88 15.85 -1.92 -17.14
CA ASP A 88 16.74 -0.80 -17.52
C ASP A 88 17.96 -0.71 -16.57
N LEU A 89 17.76 -0.80 -15.25
CA LEU A 89 18.84 -0.82 -14.26
C LEU A 89 19.79 -2.03 -14.38
N LEU A 90 19.30 -3.14 -14.93
CA LEU A 90 20.10 -4.34 -15.19
C LEU A 90 20.82 -4.30 -16.55
N GLY A 91 20.51 -3.33 -17.40
CA GLY A 91 20.95 -3.32 -18.80
C GLY A 91 20.36 -4.48 -19.60
N ARG A 92 19.18 -4.99 -19.18
CA ARG A 92 18.45 -6.08 -19.83
C ARG A 92 17.32 -5.53 -20.69
N ALA A 93 16.87 -6.34 -21.63
CA ALA A 93 15.74 -5.97 -22.46
C ALA A 93 14.43 -6.04 -21.65
N ARG A 94 13.53 -5.06 -21.83
CA ARG A 94 12.25 -5.04 -21.16
C ARG A 94 11.33 -6.20 -21.56
N HIS A 95 11.58 -6.85 -22.71
CA HIS A 95 10.87 -8.06 -23.10
C HIS A 95 11.20 -9.29 -22.25
N ASP A 96 12.21 -9.24 -21.38
CA ASP A 96 12.46 -10.24 -20.34
C ASP A 96 11.44 -10.16 -19.18
N VAL A 97 10.58 -9.14 -19.17
CA VAL A 97 9.37 -9.13 -18.34
C VAL A 97 8.26 -9.86 -19.09
N LEU A 98 7.80 -10.97 -18.52
CA LEU A 98 6.78 -11.84 -19.05
C LEU A 98 5.44 -11.52 -18.35
N ALA A 99 4.63 -10.68 -18.96
CA ALA A 99 3.29 -10.33 -18.46
C ALA A 99 2.29 -11.41 -18.85
N VAL A 100 1.75 -12.14 -17.87
CA VAL A 100 0.71 -13.15 -18.09
C VAL A 100 -0.64 -12.52 -17.82
N THR A 101 -1.42 -12.27 -18.89
CA THR A 101 -2.77 -11.73 -18.74
C THR A 101 -3.72 -12.75 -18.14
N GLN A 102 -4.53 -12.31 -17.19
CA GLN A 102 -5.58 -13.12 -16.58
C GLN A 102 -6.93 -12.88 -17.27
N PRO A 103 -7.91 -13.80 -17.16
CA PRO A 103 -9.26 -13.56 -17.60
C PRO A 103 -9.90 -12.42 -16.81
N GLY A 104 -10.69 -11.58 -17.50
CA GLY A 104 -11.42 -10.46 -16.90
C GLY A 104 -10.80 -9.11 -17.21
N GLY A 105 -11.51 -8.04 -16.85
CA GLY A 105 -11.09 -6.66 -17.04
C GLY A 105 -10.89 -6.19 -18.48
N ASP A 106 -10.32 -5.00 -18.65
CA ASP A 106 -9.96 -4.43 -19.97
C ASP A 106 -8.61 -4.98 -20.46
N ARG A 107 -8.66 -6.18 -21.03
CA ARG A 107 -7.47 -6.80 -21.62
C ARG A 107 -6.82 -5.95 -22.71
N ALA A 108 -7.60 -5.19 -23.49
CA ALA A 108 -7.06 -4.35 -24.55
C ALA A 108 -6.18 -3.23 -23.98
N ARG A 109 -6.59 -2.64 -22.85
CA ARG A 109 -5.77 -1.66 -22.12
C ARG A 109 -4.46 -2.29 -21.61
N VAL A 110 -4.52 -3.47 -21.00
CA VAL A 110 -3.31 -4.19 -20.56
C VAL A 110 -2.33 -4.41 -21.70
N LEU A 111 -2.83 -4.84 -22.88
CA LEU A 111 -1.99 -5.06 -24.06
C LEU A 111 -1.36 -3.76 -24.57
N ARG A 112 -2.10 -2.63 -24.61
CA ARG A 112 -1.55 -1.33 -25.00
C ARG A 112 -0.49 -0.85 -24.03
N LEU A 113 -0.73 -0.98 -22.72
CA LEU A 113 0.24 -0.63 -21.68
C LEU A 113 1.53 -1.47 -21.80
N CYS A 114 1.43 -2.78 -21.91
CA CYS A 114 2.58 -3.66 -22.11
C CYS A 114 3.37 -3.31 -23.37
N LYS A 115 2.68 -3.01 -24.47
CA LYS A 115 3.31 -2.54 -25.71
C LYS A 115 4.05 -1.23 -25.52
N ALA A 116 3.44 -0.25 -24.84
CA ALA A 116 4.07 1.05 -24.54
C ALA A 116 5.31 0.90 -23.66
N LEU A 117 5.35 -0.09 -22.78
CA LEU A 117 6.48 -0.40 -21.91
C LEU A 117 7.55 -1.30 -22.57
N GLY A 118 7.25 -1.92 -23.71
CA GLY A 118 8.14 -2.89 -24.36
C GLY A 118 8.21 -4.25 -23.65
N VAL A 119 7.15 -4.62 -22.92
CA VAL A 119 7.04 -5.85 -22.13
C VAL A 119 6.41 -6.96 -22.97
N SER A 120 6.90 -8.20 -22.81
CA SER A 120 6.35 -9.37 -23.51
C SER A 120 5.06 -9.86 -22.87
N VAL A 121 4.00 -9.98 -23.66
CA VAL A 121 2.72 -10.52 -23.20
C VAL A 121 2.59 -12.01 -23.52
N ARG A 122 2.13 -12.79 -22.56
CA ARG A 122 1.87 -14.23 -22.65
C ARG A 122 0.41 -14.51 -22.25
N PRO A 123 -0.54 -14.50 -23.18
CA PRO A 123 -1.94 -14.67 -22.85
C PRO A 123 -2.24 -16.06 -22.30
N ASN A 124 -2.92 -16.13 -21.15
CA ASN A 124 -3.42 -17.37 -20.53
C ASN A 124 -2.36 -18.51 -20.45
N ALA A 125 -1.07 -18.17 -20.33
CA ALA A 125 -0.01 -19.15 -20.36
C ALA A 125 0.14 -19.88 -19.01
N ASP A 126 0.65 -21.12 -19.06
CA ASP A 126 1.09 -21.83 -17.86
C ASP A 126 2.25 -21.09 -17.20
N ARG A 127 1.97 -20.47 -16.05
CA ARG A 127 2.95 -19.70 -15.30
C ARG A 127 4.13 -20.54 -14.80
N ALA A 128 3.86 -21.76 -14.32
CA ALA A 128 4.89 -22.64 -13.81
C ALA A 128 5.82 -23.13 -14.93
N GLY A 129 5.27 -23.46 -16.09
CA GLY A 129 6.03 -23.80 -17.29
C GLY A 129 6.90 -22.64 -17.78
N LEU A 130 6.32 -21.42 -17.87
CA LEU A 130 7.06 -20.21 -18.25
C LEU A 130 8.18 -19.89 -17.26
N ALA A 131 7.93 -19.99 -15.96
CA ALA A 131 8.95 -19.72 -14.94
C ALA A 131 10.16 -20.64 -15.11
N ARG A 132 9.93 -21.94 -15.35
CA ARG A 132 11.02 -22.91 -15.59
C ARG A 132 11.74 -22.64 -16.90
N THR A 133 10.99 -22.48 -18.00
CA THR A 133 11.57 -22.35 -19.35
C THR A 133 12.43 -21.09 -19.50
N HIS A 134 12.02 -19.99 -18.88
CA HIS A 134 12.72 -18.69 -18.97
C HIS A 134 13.61 -18.41 -17.77
N ALA A 135 13.74 -19.33 -16.81
CA ALA A 135 14.39 -19.06 -15.52
C ALA A 135 13.88 -17.76 -14.90
N ALA A 136 12.55 -17.59 -14.90
CA ALA A 136 11.90 -16.36 -14.50
C ALA A 136 11.55 -16.37 -13.01
N LEU A 137 11.77 -15.23 -12.33
CA LEU A 137 11.32 -15.00 -10.96
C LEU A 137 9.80 -14.77 -10.96
N PRO A 138 9.01 -15.57 -10.22
CA PRO A 138 7.60 -15.30 -10.03
C PRO A 138 7.40 -14.01 -9.23
N LEU A 139 6.53 -13.13 -9.70
CA LEU A 139 6.19 -11.86 -9.07
C LEU A 139 4.72 -11.82 -8.67
N ALA A 140 4.42 -10.97 -7.68
CA ALA A 140 3.07 -10.63 -7.25
C ALA A 140 2.87 -9.11 -7.29
N ALA A 141 1.73 -8.69 -7.83
CA ALA A 141 1.37 -7.28 -7.96
C ALA A 141 0.65 -6.67 -6.74
N PRO A 142 -0.13 -7.42 -5.93
CA PRO A 142 -0.97 -6.82 -4.90
C PRO A 142 -0.24 -5.84 -4.00
N ASP A 143 -0.92 -4.75 -3.68
CA ASP A 143 -0.47 -3.72 -2.77
C ASP A 143 -0.54 -4.17 -1.31
N PHE A 144 0.09 -3.40 -0.42
CA PHE A 144 0.11 -3.67 1.00
C PHE A 144 -1.29 -3.72 1.63
N THR A 145 -2.19 -2.83 1.23
CA THR A 145 -3.54 -2.72 1.80
C THR A 145 -4.38 -3.94 1.44
N ALA A 146 -4.33 -4.39 0.18
CA ALA A 146 -5.00 -5.61 -0.28
C ALA A 146 -4.49 -6.87 0.46
N LEU A 147 -3.18 -6.98 0.65
CA LEU A 147 -2.56 -8.08 1.39
C LEU A 147 -2.95 -8.05 2.88
N LEU A 148 -2.93 -6.88 3.50
CA LEU A 148 -3.31 -6.69 4.90
C LEU A 148 -4.76 -7.08 5.16
N LEU A 149 -5.68 -6.66 4.28
CA LEU A 149 -7.10 -6.97 4.40
C LEU A 149 -7.46 -8.41 3.99
N GLY A 150 -6.53 -9.14 3.39
CA GLY A 150 -6.75 -10.50 2.89
C GLY A 150 -7.58 -10.52 1.60
N GLU A 151 -7.66 -9.39 0.88
CA GLU A 151 -8.32 -9.29 -0.43
C GLU A 151 -7.50 -9.95 -1.53
N ALA A 152 -6.19 -10.09 -1.31
CA ALA A 152 -5.28 -10.75 -2.22
C ALA A 152 -4.39 -11.74 -1.47
N VAL A 153 -4.02 -12.81 -2.16
CA VAL A 153 -3.09 -13.83 -1.67
C VAL A 153 -1.98 -14.01 -2.71
N CYS A 154 -0.75 -14.03 -2.24
CA CYS A 154 0.42 -14.29 -3.08
C CYS A 154 0.88 -15.75 -2.93
N ALA A 155 1.42 -16.32 -4.02
CA ALA A 155 2.12 -17.58 -3.92
C ALA A 155 3.37 -17.42 -3.03
N PRO A 156 3.71 -18.41 -2.19
CA PRO A 156 4.81 -18.28 -1.23
C PRO A 156 6.17 -17.98 -1.86
N GLU A 157 6.38 -18.45 -3.09
CA GLU A 157 7.61 -18.25 -3.86
C GLU A 157 7.65 -16.91 -4.62
N ALA A 158 6.54 -16.18 -4.68
CA ALA A 158 6.48 -14.93 -5.43
C ALA A 158 7.14 -13.77 -4.67
N TYR A 159 7.83 -12.92 -5.41
CA TYR A 159 8.30 -11.65 -4.87
C TYR A 159 7.23 -10.57 -5.03
N GLY A 160 6.83 -9.96 -3.93
CA GLY A 160 5.80 -8.90 -3.90
C GLY A 160 6.34 -7.54 -4.31
N VAL A 161 6.07 -7.13 -5.54
CA VAL A 161 6.60 -5.87 -6.06
C VAL A 161 6.04 -4.67 -5.29
N ASN A 162 4.74 -4.69 -4.98
CA ASN A 162 4.04 -3.61 -4.29
C ASN A 162 3.67 -3.95 -2.83
N ALA A 163 4.13 -5.07 -2.29
CA ALA A 163 3.71 -5.57 -0.97
C ALA A 163 4.01 -4.63 0.21
N ALA A 164 4.84 -3.60 0.02
CA ALA A 164 5.11 -2.55 1.00
C ALA A 164 4.45 -1.20 0.67
N VAL A 165 3.67 -1.11 -0.41
CA VAL A 165 3.07 0.14 -0.91
C VAL A 165 1.59 0.19 -0.54
N PRO A 166 1.14 1.14 0.31
CA PRO A 166 -0.29 1.35 0.57
C PRO A 166 -1.04 1.75 -0.71
N ARG A 167 -2.32 1.40 -0.80
CA ARG A 167 -3.13 1.61 -2.02
C ARG A 167 -3.20 3.06 -2.49
N THR A 168 -3.36 4.01 -1.58
CA THR A 168 -3.35 5.44 -1.92
C THR A 168 -2.02 5.88 -2.53
N LEU A 169 -0.92 5.26 -2.08
CA LEU A 169 0.40 5.54 -2.59
C LEU A 169 0.62 4.94 -3.99
N VAL A 170 0.02 3.77 -4.31
CA VAL A 170 0.06 3.15 -5.65
C VAL A 170 -0.45 4.15 -6.69
N ARG A 171 -1.67 4.67 -6.49
CA ARG A 171 -2.29 5.63 -7.40
C ARG A 171 -1.43 6.88 -7.62
N TRP A 172 -0.88 7.41 -6.53
CA TRP A 172 -0.05 8.59 -6.59
C TRP A 172 1.29 8.35 -7.31
N LEU A 173 1.93 7.19 -7.13
CA LEU A 173 3.17 6.83 -7.84
C LEU A 173 2.93 6.74 -9.35
N ILE A 174 1.81 6.15 -9.77
CA ILE A 174 1.42 6.08 -11.19
C ILE A 174 1.14 7.48 -11.74
N ALA A 175 0.48 8.35 -10.98
CA ALA A 175 0.22 9.73 -11.39
C ALA A 175 1.52 10.51 -11.59
N ALA A 176 2.49 10.38 -10.66
CA ALA A 176 3.79 11.00 -10.77
C ALA A 176 4.58 10.48 -11.99
N GLU A 177 4.46 9.20 -12.32
CA GLU A 177 5.07 8.64 -13.52
C GLU A 177 4.39 9.12 -14.80
N ALA A 178 3.06 9.26 -14.80
CA ALA A 178 2.31 9.79 -15.93
C ALA A 178 2.68 11.25 -16.29
N GLU A 179 3.11 12.05 -15.29
CA GLU A 179 3.62 13.41 -15.54
C GLU A 179 4.95 13.41 -16.31
N ARG A 180 5.78 12.38 -16.12
CA ARG A 180 7.13 12.25 -16.68
C ARG A 180 7.20 11.43 -17.95
N ALA A 181 6.28 10.51 -18.13
CA ALA A 181 6.23 9.60 -19.26
C ALA A 181 5.99 10.35 -20.57
N GLU A 182 6.55 9.80 -21.65
CA GLU A 182 6.28 10.21 -23.03
C GLU A 182 5.09 9.42 -23.61
N GLU A 183 4.53 9.91 -24.72
CA GLU A 183 3.52 9.15 -25.46
C GLU A 183 4.15 7.91 -26.13
N PRO A 184 3.45 6.76 -26.20
CA PRO A 184 2.05 6.57 -25.81
C PRO A 184 1.85 6.17 -24.33
N LEU A 185 2.90 5.96 -23.56
CA LEU A 185 2.80 5.48 -22.16
C LEU A 185 1.99 6.45 -21.29
N ARG A 186 2.19 7.75 -21.45
CA ARG A 186 1.44 8.79 -20.71
C ARG A 186 -0.07 8.62 -20.86
N ALA A 187 -0.56 8.39 -22.08
CA ALA A 187 -1.98 8.21 -22.35
C ALA A 187 -2.54 6.97 -21.63
N GLU A 188 -1.81 5.85 -21.64
CA GLU A 188 -2.26 4.61 -20.99
C GLU A 188 -2.25 4.74 -19.45
N LEU A 189 -1.27 5.44 -18.87
CA LEU A 189 -1.25 5.70 -17.42
C LEU A 189 -2.39 6.61 -16.99
N ARG A 190 -2.70 7.67 -17.75
CA ARG A 190 -3.85 8.54 -17.49
C ARG A 190 -5.18 7.78 -17.62
N ALA A 191 -5.31 6.93 -18.62
CA ALA A 191 -6.49 6.08 -18.80
C ALA A 191 -6.66 5.10 -17.59
N ALA A 192 -5.57 4.54 -17.07
CA ALA A 192 -5.63 3.72 -15.87
C ALA A 192 -6.09 4.51 -14.64
N LEU A 193 -5.62 5.75 -14.49
CA LEU A 193 -5.98 6.63 -13.38
C LEU A 193 -7.42 7.19 -13.48
N SER A 194 -8.07 7.14 -14.65
CA SER A 194 -9.46 7.60 -14.80
C SER A 194 -10.48 6.64 -14.19
N ALA A 195 -10.09 5.38 -13.93
CA ALA A 195 -10.94 4.46 -13.19
C ALA A 195 -11.13 4.93 -11.74
N PRO A 196 -12.36 4.81 -11.19
CA PRO A 196 -12.60 5.13 -9.79
C PRO A 196 -11.71 4.28 -8.87
N ASP A 197 -11.43 4.80 -7.67
CA ASP A 197 -10.75 3.99 -6.67
C ASP A 197 -11.62 2.78 -6.30
N ALA A 198 -11.00 1.61 -6.32
CA ALA A 198 -11.66 0.42 -5.81
C ALA A 198 -11.86 0.57 -4.30
N ASP A 199 -13.05 0.26 -3.83
CA ASP A 199 -13.31 0.20 -2.38
C ASP A 199 -12.56 -0.98 -1.76
N CYS A 200 -12.01 -0.75 -0.59
CA CYS A 200 -11.44 -1.81 0.25
C CYS A 200 -12.55 -2.39 1.12
N ALA A 201 -13.08 -3.57 0.78
CA ALA A 201 -14.21 -4.19 1.51
C ALA A 201 -15.43 -3.26 1.67
N GLY A 202 -15.76 -2.46 0.65
CA GLY A 202 -16.86 -1.50 0.69
C GLY A 202 -16.56 -0.22 1.50
N ILE A 203 -15.29 0.08 1.73
CA ILE A 203 -14.81 1.27 2.42
C ILE A 203 -13.78 1.96 1.54
N SER A 204 -13.81 3.28 1.50
CA SER A 204 -12.81 4.07 0.77
C SER A 204 -11.38 3.68 1.14
N CYS A 205 -10.53 3.39 0.14
CA CYS A 205 -9.14 3.05 0.36
C CYS A 205 -8.37 4.18 1.06
N ALA A 206 -8.71 5.44 0.78
CA ALA A 206 -8.12 6.58 1.47
C ALA A 206 -8.39 6.54 2.97
N LEU A 207 -9.61 6.21 3.36
CA LEU A 207 -9.99 6.07 4.76
C LEU A 207 -9.32 4.87 5.43
N THR A 208 -9.22 3.76 4.72
CA THR A 208 -8.53 2.55 5.22
C THR A 208 -7.05 2.82 5.48
N ASP A 209 -6.35 3.41 4.52
CA ASP A 209 -4.94 3.78 4.65
C ASP A 209 -4.71 4.85 5.74
N PHE A 210 -5.64 5.82 5.87
CA PHE A 210 -5.62 6.80 6.94
C PHE A 210 -5.71 6.14 8.33
N CYS A 211 -6.69 5.27 8.51
CA CYS A 211 -6.87 4.53 9.76
C CYS A 211 -5.65 3.65 10.05
N PHE A 212 -5.13 2.94 9.05
CA PHE A 212 -3.91 2.15 9.18
C PHE A 212 -2.71 3.00 9.65
N TYR A 213 -2.47 4.13 9.01
CA TYR A 213 -1.37 5.03 9.37
C TYR A 213 -1.46 5.46 10.83
N HIS A 214 -2.62 5.93 11.25
CA HIS A 214 -2.79 6.42 12.61
C HIS A 214 -2.81 5.31 13.66
N LEU A 215 -3.41 4.16 13.36
CA LEU A 215 -3.50 3.03 14.28
C LEU A 215 -2.13 2.37 14.48
N VAL A 216 -1.45 2.03 13.38
CA VAL A 216 -0.23 1.22 13.42
C VAL A 216 1.03 2.10 13.50
N ARG A 217 1.13 3.10 12.63
CA ARG A 217 2.33 3.94 12.56
C ARG A 217 2.43 4.94 13.71
N CYS A 218 1.29 5.52 14.13
CA CYS A 218 1.25 6.52 15.19
C CYS A 218 0.84 5.94 16.56
N GLY A 219 0.38 4.69 16.63
CA GLY A 219 -0.13 4.09 17.86
C GLY A 219 -1.33 4.87 18.44
N ALA A 220 -2.13 5.50 17.59
CA ALA A 220 -3.22 6.34 18.02
C ALA A 220 -4.41 5.50 18.48
N HIS A 221 -5.00 5.88 19.61
CA HIS A 221 -6.20 5.27 20.15
C HIS A 221 -7.42 5.47 19.21
N PRO A 222 -8.36 4.52 19.09
CA PRO A 222 -9.51 4.63 18.18
C PRO A 222 -10.30 5.93 18.29
N ARG A 223 -10.57 6.43 19.49
CA ARG A 223 -11.27 7.72 19.72
C ARG A 223 -10.50 8.91 19.12
N ARG A 224 -9.15 8.87 19.17
CA ARG A 224 -8.31 9.90 18.55
C ARG A 224 -8.36 9.79 17.03
N ILE A 225 -8.35 8.58 16.48
CA ILE A 225 -8.44 8.36 15.03
C ILE A 225 -9.77 8.89 14.49
N LEU A 226 -10.88 8.61 15.18
CA LEU A 226 -12.20 9.14 14.82
C LEU A 226 -12.18 10.68 14.72
N ARG A 227 -11.60 11.39 15.71
CA ARG A 227 -11.48 12.85 15.70
C ARG A 227 -10.61 13.35 14.55
N LEU A 228 -9.48 12.69 14.29
CA LEU A 228 -8.58 13.06 13.20
C LEU A 228 -9.22 12.81 11.83
N ALA A 229 -9.95 11.69 11.67
CA ALA A 229 -10.66 11.38 10.43
C ALA A 229 -11.79 12.39 10.14
N ARG A 230 -12.58 12.77 11.13
CA ARG A 230 -13.57 13.85 11.01
C ARG A 230 -12.92 15.18 10.55
N ALA A 231 -11.76 15.51 11.10
CA ALA A 231 -11.03 16.72 10.71
C ALA A 231 -10.42 16.63 9.30
N ALA A 232 -10.02 15.43 8.86
CA ALA A 232 -9.38 15.22 7.57
C ALA A 232 -10.38 15.09 6.42
N PHE A 233 -11.49 14.37 6.63
CA PHE A 233 -12.46 14.03 5.60
C PHE A 233 -13.74 14.87 5.65
N GLY A 234 -14.04 15.53 6.79
CA GLY A 234 -15.30 16.26 6.95
C GLY A 234 -16.50 15.37 6.65
N ASP A 235 -17.43 15.88 5.85
CA ASP A 235 -18.64 15.17 5.43
C ASP A 235 -18.40 14.05 4.40
N ALA A 236 -17.18 13.93 3.88
CA ALA A 236 -16.82 12.87 2.91
C ALA A 236 -16.69 11.49 3.54
N ALA A 237 -16.62 11.37 4.86
CA ALA A 237 -16.57 10.09 5.57
C ALA A 237 -17.50 10.09 6.77
N ALA A 238 -18.53 9.25 6.74
CA ALA A 238 -19.42 9.06 7.88
C ALA A 238 -18.68 8.36 9.05
N ASP A 239 -19.08 8.65 10.28
CA ASP A 239 -18.52 8.01 11.46
C ASP A 239 -18.62 6.49 11.42
N ALA A 240 -19.72 5.97 10.89
CA ALA A 240 -19.93 4.54 10.70
C ALA A 240 -18.88 3.91 9.78
N ASP A 241 -18.43 4.62 8.73
CA ASP A 241 -17.40 4.15 7.80
C ASP A 241 -16.02 4.18 8.45
N ILE A 242 -15.73 5.22 9.24
CA ILE A 242 -14.49 5.32 10.01
C ILE A 242 -14.38 4.16 11.00
N LEU A 243 -15.46 3.88 11.74
CA LEU A 243 -15.50 2.76 12.70
C LEU A 243 -15.42 1.39 11.99
N ARG A 244 -16.03 1.25 10.80
CA ARG A 244 -15.91 0.04 9.99
C ARG A 244 -14.47 -0.19 9.53
N ALA A 245 -13.80 0.86 9.05
CA ALA A 245 -12.39 0.79 8.63
C ALA A 245 -11.49 0.35 9.79
N MET A 246 -11.61 0.99 10.96
CA MET A 246 -10.83 0.61 12.14
C MET A 246 -11.11 -0.82 12.58
N ALA A 247 -12.38 -1.25 12.61
CA ALA A 247 -12.75 -2.62 13.00
C ALA A 247 -12.22 -3.67 12.00
N ALA A 248 -12.27 -3.39 10.70
CA ALA A 248 -11.73 -4.27 9.67
C ALA A 248 -10.20 -4.41 9.82
N LEU A 249 -9.50 -3.29 9.98
CA LEU A 249 -8.05 -3.28 10.19
C LEU A 249 -7.65 -4.02 11.48
N THR A 250 -8.33 -3.77 12.60
CA THR A 250 -8.06 -4.45 13.86
C THR A 250 -8.20 -5.97 13.71
N ARG A 251 -9.29 -6.42 13.08
CA ARG A 251 -9.48 -7.87 12.83
C ARG A 251 -8.37 -8.47 11.96
N CYS A 252 -7.93 -7.75 10.93
CA CYS A 252 -6.90 -8.25 10.02
C CYS A 252 -5.52 -8.23 10.65
N LEU A 253 -5.19 -7.20 11.43
CA LEU A 253 -3.91 -7.08 12.13
C LEU A 253 -3.70 -8.21 13.16
N PHE A 254 -4.75 -8.61 13.87
CA PHE A 254 -4.68 -9.64 14.92
C PHE A 254 -5.11 -11.05 14.45
N ARG A 255 -5.69 -11.18 13.25
CA ARG A 255 -5.64 -12.47 12.56
C ARG A 255 -4.20 -12.70 12.16
N ARG A 256 -3.68 -13.92 12.32
CA ARG A 256 -2.37 -14.25 11.74
C ARG A 256 -2.44 -13.94 10.24
N PRO A 257 -1.86 -12.82 9.74
CA PRO A 257 -1.88 -12.55 8.32
C PRO A 257 -1.13 -13.69 7.64
N ALA A 258 -1.58 -14.09 6.47
CA ALA A 258 -0.76 -14.89 5.58
C ALA A 258 0.60 -14.17 5.47
N ALA A 259 1.70 -14.89 5.57
CA ALA A 259 3.02 -14.28 5.49
C ALA A 259 3.08 -13.38 4.24
N LEU A 260 3.45 -12.14 4.43
CA LEU A 260 3.68 -11.24 3.29
C LEU A 260 4.74 -11.88 2.39
N PRO A 261 4.61 -11.79 1.06
CA PRO A 261 5.64 -12.28 0.15
C PRO A 261 6.94 -11.54 0.40
N ASP A 262 8.07 -12.13 0.04
CA ASP A 262 9.36 -11.41 0.05
C ASP A 262 9.23 -10.11 -0.72
N HIS A 263 9.67 -9.00 -0.15
CA HIS A 263 9.57 -7.67 -0.76
C HIS A 263 10.66 -6.74 -0.21
N VAL A 264 10.83 -5.58 -0.85
CA VAL A 264 11.67 -4.52 -0.30
C VAL A 264 10.89 -3.69 0.72
N ALA A 265 11.49 -3.45 1.89
CA ALA A 265 10.90 -2.58 2.89
C ALA A 265 10.98 -1.11 2.46
N LEU A 266 9.84 -0.42 2.43
CA LEU A 266 9.74 1.03 2.14
C LEU A 266 9.70 1.88 3.41
N GLY A 267 10.24 1.38 4.50
CA GLY A 267 10.48 2.12 5.75
C GLY A 267 9.27 2.39 6.63
N SER A 268 8.05 2.03 6.23
CA SER A 268 6.88 2.43 7.01
C SER A 268 5.80 1.36 7.24
N SER A 269 5.59 0.44 6.33
CA SER A 269 4.42 -0.44 6.41
C SER A 269 4.73 -1.86 6.89
N ALA A 270 5.71 -2.51 6.32
CA ALA A 270 5.96 -3.93 6.58
C ALA A 270 6.65 -4.21 7.93
N GLN A 271 7.51 -3.32 8.41
CA GLN A 271 8.23 -3.52 9.68
C GLN A 271 7.34 -3.32 10.91
N ALA A 272 6.23 -2.61 10.78
CA ALA A 272 5.32 -2.33 11.89
C ALA A 272 4.40 -3.51 12.26
N LEU A 273 4.40 -4.59 11.49
CA LEU A 273 3.49 -5.72 11.68
C LEU A 273 4.08 -6.89 12.49
N HIS A 274 5.17 -6.67 13.20
CA HIS A 274 5.69 -7.65 14.15
C HIS A 274 4.93 -7.57 15.49
N TRP A 275 3.74 -8.17 15.50
CA TRP A 275 2.98 -8.33 16.73
C TRP A 275 3.43 -9.61 17.44
N PRO A 276 3.51 -9.61 18.79
CA PRO A 276 3.69 -10.85 19.53
C PRO A 276 2.61 -11.87 19.15
N PRO A 277 2.92 -13.18 19.10
CA PRO A 277 1.95 -14.19 18.68
C PRO A 277 0.70 -14.28 19.56
N ASP A 278 0.80 -13.80 20.80
CA ASP A 278 -0.24 -13.74 21.83
C ASP A 278 -0.93 -12.37 21.92
N ALA A 279 -0.55 -11.40 21.08
CA ALA A 279 -1.20 -10.10 21.05
C ALA A 279 -2.68 -10.24 20.71
N ALA A 280 -3.54 -9.61 21.51
CA ALA A 280 -4.99 -9.61 21.34
C ALA A 280 -5.49 -8.24 20.88
N GLY A 281 -6.35 -8.23 19.87
CA GLY A 281 -7.02 -7.02 19.37
C GLY A 281 -8.19 -6.54 20.22
N SER A 282 -8.49 -7.22 21.34
CA SER A 282 -9.68 -6.95 22.18
C SER A 282 -9.75 -5.51 22.67
N LEU A 283 -8.63 -4.95 23.14
CA LEU A 283 -8.57 -3.58 23.65
C LEU A 283 -9.04 -2.53 22.62
N TRP A 284 -8.59 -2.65 21.38
CA TRP A 284 -9.05 -1.75 20.31
C TRP A 284 -10.45 -2.10 19.84
N GLY A 285 -10.80 -3.39 19.78
CA GLY A 285 -12.14 -3.86 19.43
C GLY A 285 -13.19 -3.35 20.40
N GLU A 286 -12.97 -3.47 21.70
CA GLU A 286 -13.87 -3.00 22.75
C GLU A 286 -14.09 -1.49 22.69
N GLU A 287 -13.02 -0.71 22.45
CA GLU A 287 -13.13 0.75 22.30
C GLU A 287 -13.90 1.14 21.03
N ILE A 288 -13.67 0.45 19.90
CA ILE A 288 -14.43 0.70 18.67
C ILE A 288 -15.91 0.39 18.87
N ASP A 289 -16.23 -0.68 19.60
CA ASP A 289 -17.61 -1.05 19.90
C ASP A 289 -18.26 -0.08 20.93
N ALA A 290 -17.48 0.45 21.87
CA ALA A 290 -17.94 1.51 22.77
C ALA A 290 -18.27 2.79 21.99
N LEU A 291 -17.37 3.22 21.09
CA LEU A 291 -17.62 4.36 20.21
C LEU A 291 -18.85 4.17 19.33
N ARG A 292 -19.07 2.97 18.82
CA ARG A 292 -20.26 2.65 18.02
C ARG A 292 -21.55 2.83 18.83
N ARG A 293 -21.56 2.38 20.09
CA ARG A 293 -22.72 2.59 21.00
C ARG A 293 -22.95 4.04 21.39
N GLU A 294 -21.88 4.85 21.48
CA GLU A 294 -22.00 6.29 21.79
C GLU A 294 -22.58 7.11 20.62
N LEU A 295 -22.47 6.61 19.40
CA LEU A 295 -22.87 7.33 18.17
C LEU A 295 -24.23 6.86 17.61
N THR A 296 -24.78 5.75 18.12
CA THR A 296 -26.15 5.29 17.86
C THR A 296 -27.13 5.86 18.88
#